data_1e4fdf64995ec084fe880459bed36bb4
#
_entry.id   1e4fdf64995ec084fe880459bed36bb4
#
_cell.length_a   1.000
_cell.length_b   1.000
_cell.length_c   1.000
_cell.angle_alpha   90.00
_cell.angle_beta   90.00
_cell.angle_gamma   90.00
#
_symmetry.space_group_name_H-M   'P 1'
#
loop_
_entity.id
_entity.type
_entity.pdbx_description
1 polymer ?
#
loop_
_entity_poly.entity_id
_entity_poly.type
_entity_poly.pdbx_seq_one_letter_code
_entity_poly.pdbx_strand_id
1 'polypeptide(L)'
;MEHAPKINKVEVRTLQMADYRQLSQSFTRVYSDGSDVFWTREQIKKLITIFPEGQVVTVVDDKIVGCALSIIVDYDKVKNDHTYAFVTGNETFNTHNPKGNILYGIEVFIHPDYRGLRLARRMYDYRKELCESLNLKAIMFGGRIPNYHKYADTMRPKEYIDKVRKREIYDPVLTFQISNDFHVRKVMTNYLPNDEESKHYATLLQWDNIYYQPTPEIVSTKTTVRVGLVQWPYKGLDDVFEQVEFFVDAVSDYKSDFILFPEYFNAPLMAKFNHMSESEAIRELAKYTDEMLNRFINLAISYNINIITGSMPLIKDDGLYNVGFLCRRDGSYETYEKVHITPDEAKSWGLSGGKMVQTFETDCAKIGVLICYDVEFPELSRIMADQGMQILFVPFLTDTQNAYSRVRVCAQARAIENECFVVIAGSVGNLPRVHNMDIQYAQSGVFTPCDFAFPTDGKRAEATPNTEMILVSDVDLDLLNELHTYGSVRNLKDRRHDLYEVKMKRK
;
A
#
# COMPACT_ATOMS: atom_id res chain seq x y z
N MET A 1 -48.50 -24.94 14.27
CA MET A 1 -47.13 -24.87 13.70
C MET A 1 -47.28 -25.39 12.29
N GLU A 2 -47.42 -24.49 11.30
CA GLU A 2 -47.41 -24.86 9.91
C GLU A 2 -46.03 -25.40 9.58
N HIS A 3 -45.99 -26.56 8.93
CA HIS A 3 -44.75 -27.22 8.55
C HIS A 3 -43.93 -26.30 7.64
N ALA A 4 -42.78 -25.84 8.12
CA ALA A 4 -41.81 -25.18 7.26
C ALA A 4 -41.53 -26.10 6.04
N PRO A 5 -41.49 -25.58 4.80
CA PRO A 5 -41.26 -26.39 3.62
C PRO A 5 -39.93 -27.11 3.75
N LYS A 6 -39.91 -28.42 3.42
CA LYS A 6 -38.68 -29.22 3.42
C LYS A 6 -37.78 -28.70 2.29
N ILE A 7 -36.75 -27.96 2.66
CA ILE A 7 -35.77 -27.38 1.72
C ILE A 7 -34.71 -28.44 1.46
N ASN A 8 -34.42 -28.72 0.18
CA ASN A 8 -33.39 -29.66 -0.23
C ASN A 8 -32.08 -28.95 -0.62
N LYS A 9 -32.16 -27.78 -1.26
CA LYS A 9 -30.98 -27.05 -1.75
C LYS A 9 -31.18 -25.53 -1.58
N VAL A 10 -30.13 -24.89 -1.08
CA VAL A 10 -30.04 -23.42 -1.04
C VAL A 10 -28.72 -23.01 -1.69
N GLU A 11 -28.78 -22.08 -2.64
CA GLU A 11 -27.64 -21.58 -3.38
C GLU A 11 -27.70 -20.06 -3.43
N VAL A 12 -26.54 -19.41 -3.25
CA VAL A 12 -26.35 -17.98 -3.55
C VAL A 12 -25.40 -17.90 -4.72
N ARG A 13 -25.83 -17.28 -5.79
CA ARG A 13 -25.08 -17.18 -7.05
C ARG A 13 -25.32 -15.85 -7.74
N THR A 14 -24.51 -15.56 -8.75
CA THR A 14 -24.71 -14.37 -9.58
C THR A 14 -26.00 -14.44 -10.37
N LEU A 15 -26.64 -13.28 -10.51
CA LEU A 15 -27.87 -13.08 -11.27
C LEU A 15 -27.60 -13.21 -12.78
N GLN A 16 -28.46 -13.94 -13.48
CA GLN A 16 -28.42 -14.11 -14.92
C GLN A 16 -29.68 -13.52 -15.57
N MET A 17 -29.62 -13.11 -16.83
CA MET A 17 -30.81 -12.58 -17.54
C MET A 17 -31.95 -13.57 -17.65
N ALA A 18 -31.67 -14.88 -17.62
CA ALA A 18 -32.71 -15.93 -17.60
C ALA A 18 -33.57 -15.88 -16.32
N ASP A 19 -32.99 -15.36 -15.22
CA ASP A 19 -33.62 -15.27 -13.90
C ASP A 19 -34.66 -14.15 -13.80
N TYR A 20 -34.61 -13.16 -14.71
CA TYR A 20 -35.40 -11.94 -14.62
C TYR A 20 -36.89 -12.16 -14.33
N ARG A 21 -37.53 -13.13 -15.00
CA ARG A 21 -38.97 -13.41 -14.83
C ARG A 21 -39.29 -13.86 -13.41
N GLN A 22 -38.53 -14.82 -12.86
CA GLN A 22 -38.75 -15.32 -11.52
C GLN A 22 -38.42 -14.26 -10.48
N LEU A 23 -37.33 -13.47 -10.69
CA LEU A 23 -36.93 -12.39 -9.82
C LEU A 23 -38.01 -11.31 -9.71
N SER A 24 -38.58 -10.88 -10.84
CA SER A 24 -39.71 -9.91 -10.88
C SER A 24 -40.94 -10.43 -10.14
N GLN A 25 -41.27 -11.71 -10.31
CA GLN A 25 -42.36 -12.34 -9.57
C GLN A 25 -42.15 -12.38 -8.07
N SER A 26 -40.93 -12.68 -7.63
CA SER A 26 -40.56 -12.68 -6.20
C SER A 26 -40.60 -11.27 -5.62
N PHE A 27 -40.15 -10.25 -6.34
CA PHE A 27 -40.24 -8.86 -5.92
C PHE A 27 -41.70 -8.40 -5.71
N THR A 28 -42.60 -8.68 -6.62
CA THR A 28 -44.03 -8.31 -6.52
C THR A 28 -44.67 -8.92 -5.25
N ARG A 29 -44.20 -10.06 -4.78
CA ARG A 29 -44.69 -10.67 -3.54
C ARG A 29 -44.15 -9.99 -2.28
N VAL A 30 -42.99 -9.35 -2.36
CA VAL A 30 -42.38 -8.60 -1.24
C VAL A 30 -43.03 -7.24 -1.08
N TYR A 31 -43.32 -6.56 -2.17
CA TYR A 31 -43.88 -5.20 -2.26
C TYR A 31 -45.30 -5.26 -2.84
N SER A 32 -46.16 -5.99 -2.10
CA SER A 32 -47.54 -6.31 -2.57
C SER A 32 -48.52 -5.13 -2.54
N ASP A 33 -48.14 -4.01 -1.94
CA ASP A 33 -48.95 -2.78 -1.86
C ASP A 33 -48.87 -1.92 -3.13
N GLY A 34 -48.06 -2.33 -4.14
CA GLY A 34 -47.92 -1.65 -5.41
C GLY A 34 -47.16 -0.31 -5.37
N SER A 35 -46.56 0.02 -4.22
CA SER A 35 -45.81 1.27 -4.04
C SER A 35 -44.48 1.27 -4.80
N ASP A 36 -43.88 0.10 -5.02
CA ASP A 36 -42.60 -0.04 -5.68
C ASP A 36 -42.73 -0.82 -7.00
N VAL A 37 -42.16 -0.27 -8.07
CA VAL A 37 -42.07 -0.92 -9.37
C VAL A 37 -40.73 -1.62 -9.50
N PHE A 38 -40.75 -2.93 -9.78
CA PHE A 38 -39.50 -3.65 -10.03
C PHE A 38 -38.76 -3.07 -11.24
N TRP A 39 -37.47 -3.10 -11.21
CA TRP A 39 -36.58 -2.58 -12.24
C TRP A 39 -36.84 -3.24 -13.59
N THR A 40 -36.75 -2.44 -14.62
CA THR A 40 -36.96 -2.90 -16.00
C THR A 40 -35.90 -3.94 -16.41
N ARG A 41 -36.21 -4.70 -17.43
CA ARG A 41 -35.30 -5.69 -17.97
C ARG A 41 -33.99 -5.06 -18.46
N GLU A 42 -34.05 -3.85 -19.00
CA GLU A 42 -32.91 -3.07 -19.47
C GLU A 42 -32.00 -2.63 -18.28
N GLN A 43 -32.59 -2.20 -17.19
CA GLN A 43 -31.88 -1.81 -15.97
C GLN A 43 -31.11 -3.02 -15.37
N ILE A 44 -31.80 -4.16 -15.24
CA ILE A 44 -31.17 -5.40 -14.74
C ILE A 44 -30.07 -5.87 -15.71
N LYS A 45 -30.31 -5.83 -17.03
CA LYS A 45 -29.30 -6.17 -18.03
C LYS A 45 -28.06 -5.27 -17.89
N LYS A 46 -28.26 -3.97 -17.66
CA LYS A 46 -27.18 -3.02 -17.48
C LYS A 46 -26.35 -3.36 -16.23
N LEU A 47 -26.99 -3.60 -15.08
CA LEU A 47 -26.31 -4.00 -13.84
C LEU A 47 -25.46 -5.26 -14.03
N ILE A 48 -26.03 -6.31 -14.65
CA ILE A 48 -25.29 -7.54 -14.94
C ILE A 48 -24.09 -7.28 -15.88
N THR A 49 -24.22 -6.32 -16.82
CA THR A 49 -23.16 -6.01 -17.79
C THR A 49 -22.03 -5.22 -17.15
N ILE A 50 -22.33 -4.24 -16.29
CA ILE A 50 -21.32 -3.35 -15.73
C ILE A 50 -20.62 -3.93 -14.48
N PHE A 51 -21.33 -4.79 -13.72
CA PHE A 51 -20.82 -5.38 -12.50
C PHE A 51 -21.53 -6.70 -12.16
N PRO A 52 -21.28 -7.80 -12.90
CA PRO A 52 -21.98 -9.07 -12.74
C PRO A 52 -21.84 -9.69 -11.35
N GLU A 53 -20.65 -9.58 -10.73
CA GLU A 53 -20.37 -10.16 -9.40
C GLU A 53 -21.14 -9.46 -8.28
N GLY A 54 -21.50 -8.21 -8.47
CA GLY A 54 -22.29 -7.42 -7.52
C GLY A 54 -23.79 -7.71 -7.54
N GLN A 55 -24.27 -8.50 -8.49
CA GLN A 55 -25.68 -8.85 -8.66
C GLN A 55 -25.90 -10.31 -8.27
N VAL A 56 -26.59 -10.53 -7.16
CA VAL A 56 -26.70 -11.85 -6.53
C VAL A 56 -28.13 -12.25 -6.33
N VAL A 57 -28.43 -13.53 -6.51
CA VAL A 57 -29.73 -14.14 -6.20
C VAL A 57 -29.57 -15.28 -5.21
N THR A 58 -30.59 -15.46 -4.38
CA THR A 58 -30.75 -16.63 -3.55
C THR A 58 -31.78 -17.56 -4.20
N VAL A 59 -31.37 -18.79 -4.43
CA VAL A 59 -32.18 -19.84 -5.04
C VAL A 59 -32.45 -20.93 -4.00
N VAL A 60 -33.71 -21.33 -3.87
CA VAL A 60 -34.15 -22.43 -3.03
C VAL A 60 -34.95 -23.41 -3.88
N ASP A 61 -34.47 -24.63 -3.99
CA ASP A 61 -35.10 -25.69 -4.81
C ASP A 61 -35.49 -25.17 -6.21
N ASP A 62 -34.54 -24.56 -6.92
CA ASP A 62 -34.64 -23.97 -8.28
C ASP A 62 -35.55 -22.73 -8.39
N LYS A 63 -36.03 -22.18 -7.25
CA LYS A 63 -36.83 -20.96 -7.23
C LYS A 63 -36.00 -19.78 -6.74
N ILE A 64 -36.06 -18.66 -7.43
CA ILE A 64 -35.44 -17.41 -6.97
C ILE A 64 -36.33 -16.80 -5.88
N VAL A 65 -35.78 -16.73 -4.66
CA VAL A 65 -36.49 -16.28 -3.47
C VAL A 65 -35.95 -14.96 -2.91
N GLY A 66 -34.92 -14.42 -3.51
CA GLY A 66 -34.35 -13.12 -3.08
C GLY A 66 -33.23 -12.66 -3.97
N CYS A 67 -32.88 -11.40 -3.82
CA CYS A 67 -31.68 -10.84 -4.47
C CYS A 67 -30.98 -9.81 -3.59
N ALA A 68 -29.73 -9.55 -3.95
CA ALA A 68 -28.95 -8.43 -3.47
C ALA A 68 -28.23 -7.79 -4.66
N LEU A 69 -28.45 -6.50 -4.88
CA LEU A 69 -27.89 -5.76 -6.00
C LEU A 69 -26.97 -4.66 -5.49
N SER A 70 -25.85 -4.47 -6.17
CA SER A 70 -24.82 -3.54 -5.72
C SER A 70 -24.15 -2.83 -6.90
N ILE A 71 -23.55 -1.68 -6.61
CA ILE A 71 -22.63 -0.95 -7.52
C ILE A 71 -21.37 -0.57 -6.74
N ILE A 72 -20.31 -0.25 -7.44
CA ILE A 72 -19.11 0.32 -6.82
C ILE A 72 -19.16 1.84 -7.01
N VAL A 73 -18.86 2.60 -5.96
CA VAL A 73 -18.84 4.07 -5.97
C VAL A 73 -17.67 4.62 -5.15
N ASP A 74 -17.38 5.91 -5.31
CA ASP A 74 -16.35 6.58 -4.51
C ASP A 74 -16.91 6.95 -3.12
N TYR A 75 -16.12 6.73 -2.06
CA TYR A 75 -16.47 7.08 -0.69
C TYR A 75 -16.89 8.54 -0.54
N ASP A 76 -16.18 9.46 -1.20
CA ASP A 76 -16.44 10.90 -1.10
C ASP A 76 -17.83 11.30 -1.62
N LYS A 77 -18.40 10.53 -2.53
CA LYS A 77 -19.75 10.76 -3.04
C LYS A 77 -20.85 10.31 -2.09
N VAL A 78 -20.58 9.34 -1.21
CA VAL A 78 -21.61 8.70 -0.37
C VAL A 78 -21.39 8.88 1.13
N LYS A 79 -20.29 9.45 1.56
CA LYS A 79 -20.01 9.73 2.99
C LYS A 79 -20.95 10.76 3.62
N ASN A 80 -21.52 11.64 2.80
CA ASN A 80 -22.44 12.69 3.22
C ASN A 80 -23.89 12.30 2.93
N ASP A 81 -24.82 13.18 3.32
CA ASP A 81 -26.25 13.02 3.02
C ASP A 81 -26.47 13.04 1.51
N HIS A 82 -27.20 12.07 1.00
CA HIS A 82 -27.49 11.90 -0.42
C HIS A 82 -28.81 11.15 -0.58
N THR A 83 -29.39 11.19 -1.77
CA THR A 83 -30.62 10.47 -2.11
C THR A 83 -30.33 9.15 -2.83
N TYR A 84 -31.27 8.23 -2.83
CA TYR A 84 -31.20 7.00 -3.63
C TYR A 84 -31.05 7.30 -5.11
N ALA A 85 -31.79 8.28 -5.61
CA ALA A 85 -31.71 8.73 -7.01
C ALA A 85 -30.30 9.26 -7.36
N PHE A 86 -29.67 9.99 -6.46
CA PHE A 86 -28.30 10.47 -6.66
C PHE A 86 -27.30 9.32 -6.79
N VAL A 87 -27.32 8.37 -5.86
CA VAL A 87 -26.32 7.29 -5.84
C VAL A 87 -26.53 6.30 -6.98
N THR A 88 -27.77 6.09 -7.43
CA THR A 88 -28.08 5.21 -8.59
C THR A 88 -28.04 5.94 -9.94
N GLY A 89 -27.79 7.25 -9.95
CA GLY A 89 -27.83 8.08 -11.15
C GLY A 89 -29.22 8.09 -11.78
N ASN A 90 -30.28 8.26 -10.98
CA ASN A 90 -31.68 8.11 -11.36
C ASN A 90 -31.94 6.73 -12.03
N GLU A 91 -31.43 5.67 -11.40
CA GLU A 91 -31.58 4.27 -11.83
C GLU A 91 -30.94 3.97 -13.19
N THR A 92 -30.10 4.87 -13.71
CA THR A 92 -29.30 4.61 -14.90
C THR A 92 -28.02 3.86 -14.60
N PHE A 93 -27.60 3.79 -13.32
CA PHE A 93 -26.37 3.17 -12.81
C PHE A 93 -25.07 3.69 -13.45
N ASN A 94 -25.12 4.88 -14.04
CA ASN A 94 -23.95 5.57 -14.60
C ASN A 94 -22.99 6.11 -13.52
N THR A 95 -23.40 6.05 -12.26
CA THR A 95 -22.59 6.35 -11.09
C THR A 95 -21.64 5.21 -10.69
N HIS A 96 -21.86 4.00 -11.27
CA HIS A 96 -20.93 2.89 -11.07
C HIS A 96 -19.52 3.27 -11.54
N ASN A 97 -18.54 3.10 -10.65
CA ASN A 97 -17.13 3.37 -10.92
C ASN A 97 -16.30 2.12 -10.54
N PRO A 98 -15.80 1.34 -11.51
CA PRO A 98 -14.98 0.15 -11.21
C PRO A 98 -13.71 0.45 -10.41
N LYS A 99 -13.26 1.71 -10.40
CA LYS A 99 -12.10 2.20 -9.61
C LYS A 99 -12.52 2.82 -8.28
N GLY A 100 -13.79 2.82 -7.95
CA GLY A 100 -14.30 3.28 -6.65
C GLY A 100 -13.88 2.35 -5.52
N ASN A 101 -14.07 2.80 -4.30
CA ASN A 101 -13.60 2.08 -3.11
C ASN A 101 -14.72 1.65 -2.15
N ILE A 102 -16.00 1.81 -2.55
CA ILE A 102 -17.17 1.42 -1.76
C ILE A 102 -18.06 0.48 -2.56
N LEU A 103 -18.42 -0.66 -1.96
CA LEU A 103 -19.52 -1.49 -2.43
C LEU A 103 -20.83 -0.90 -1.92
N TYR A 104 -21.60 -0.27 -2.79
CA TYR A 104 -22.88 0.33 -2.40
C TYR A 104 -24.05 -0.61 -2.71
N GLY A 105 -24.76 -1.01 -1.66
CA GLY A 105 -25.97 -1.83 -1.76
C GLY A 105 -27.16 -1.00 -2.25
N ILE A 106 -27.77 -1.38 -3.36
CA ILE A 106 -28.93 -0.68 -3.91
C ILE A 106 -30.25 -1.43 -3.70
N GLU A 107 -30.19 -2.75 -3.48
CA GLU A 107 -31.35 -3.55 -3.16
C GLU A 107 -30.96 -4.78 -2.33
N VAL A 108 -31.86 -5.21 -1.46
CA VAL A 108 -31.84 -6.54 -0.83
C VAL A 108 -33.24 -6.94 -0.39
N PHE A 109 -33.74 -8.07 -0.87
CA PHE A 109 -35.00 -8.61 -0.39
C PHE A 109 -34.99 -10.14 -0.32
N ILE A 110 -35.90 -10.69 0.48
CA ILE A 110 -36.26 -12.12 0.52
C ILE A 110 -37.78 -12.24 0.48
N HIS A 111 -38.24 -13.16 -0.38
CA HIS A 111 -39.65 -13.52 -0.51
C HIS A 111 -40.27 -13.87 0.85
N PRO A 112 -41.47 -13.37 1.22
CA PRO A 112 -42.06 -13.54 2.53
C PRO A 112 -42.10 -14.98 3.06
N ASP A 113 -42.45 -15.95 2.19
CA ASP A 113 -42.58 -17.36 2.55
C ASP A 113 -41.25 -18.04 2.93
N TYR A 114 -40.12 -17.38 2.62
CA TYR A 114 -38.77 -17.88 2.90
C TYR A 114 -38.04 -17.05 3.97
N ARG A 115 -38.76 -16.12 4.64
CA ARG A 115 -38.22 -15.38 5.78
C ARG A 115 -38.02 -16.31 6.99
N GLY A 116 -37.14 -15.95 7.90
CA GLY A 116 -36.80 -16.77 9.07
C GLY A 116 -35.70 -17.84 8.81
N LEU A 117 -35.36 -18.11 7.55
CA LEU A 117 -34.34 -19.09 7.15
C LEU A 117 -32.92 -18.51 7.05
N ARG A 118 -32.71 -17.29 7.51
CA ARG A 118 -31.42 -16.56 7.50
C ARG A 118 -30.81 -16.39 6.10
N LEU A 119 -31.63 -16.46 5.02
CA LEU A 119 -31.15 -16.37 3.63
C LEU A 119 -30.55 -14.99 3.31
N ALA A 120 -31.14 -13.92 3.83
CA ALA A 120 -30.59 -12.57 3.65
C ALA A 120 -29.20 -12.43 4.29
N ARG A 121 -28.91 -13.13 5.38
CA ARG A 121 -27.59 -13.15 5.98
C ARG A 121 -26.54 -13.71 5.00
N ARG A 122 -26.86 -14.81 4.30
CA ARG A 122 -25.95 -15.38 3.30
C ARG A 122 -25.62 -14.40 2.17
N MET A 123 -26.57 -13.54 1.77
CA MET A 123 -26.31 -12.49 0.77
C MET A 123 -25.41 -11.38 1.32
N TYR A 124 -25.54 -11.04 2.62
CA TYR A 124 -24.61 -10.11 3.25
C TYR A 124 -23.22 -10.71 3.41
N ASP A 125 -23.10 -11.98 3.78
CA ASP A 125 -21.82 -12.69 3.84
C ASP A 125 -21.14 -12.68 2.44
N TYR A 126 -21.88 -12.99 1.38
CA TYR A 126 -21.38 -12.90 0.01
C TYR A 126 -20.88 -11.47 -0.34
N ARG A 127 -21.65 -10.42 0.03
CA ARG A 127 -21.22 -9.02 -0.19
C ARG A 127 -19.94 -8.68 0.57
N LYS A 128 -19.76 -9.21 1.80
CA LYS A 128 -18.55 -9.00 2.58
C LYS A 128 -17.36 -9.68 1.90
N GLU A 129 -17.49 -10.93 1.51
CA GLU A 129 -16.46 -11.67 0.75
C GLU A 129 -16.12 -10.97 -0.57
N LEU A 130 -17.11 -10.47 -1.31
CA LEU A 130 -16.91 -9.69 -2.53
C LEU A 130 -16.18 -8.38 -2.26
N CYS A 131 -16.55 -7.66 -1.20
CA CYS A 131 -15.89 -6.42 -0.78
C CYS A 131 -14.42 -6.65 -0.43
N GLU A 132 -14.12 -7.75 0.26
CA GLU A 132 -12.76 -8.16 0.61
C GLU A 132 -11.96 -8.57 -0.65
N SER A 133 -12.53 -9.41 -1.51
CA SER A 133 -11.85 -9.92 -2.72
C SER A 133 -11.54 -8.81 -3.74
N LEU A 134 -12.38 -7.78 -3.81
CA LEU A 134 -12.17 -6.60 -4.65
C LEU A 134 -11.36 -5.49 -3.96
N ASN A 135 -10.86 -5.75 -2.75
CA ASN A 135 -10.13 -4.77 -1.94
C ASN A 135 -10.89 -3.43 -1.81
N LEU A 136 -12.21 -3.48 -1.55
CA LEU A 136 -13.00 -2.28 -1.32
C LEU A 136 -12.98 -1.91 0.16
N LYS A 137 -13.00 -0.61 0.46
CA LYS A 137 -12.86 -0.05 1.81
C LYS A 137 -14.01 -0.43 2.74
N ALA A 138 -15.23 -0.45 2.22
CA ALA A 138 -16.43 -0.69 3.01
C ALA A 138 -17.63 -1.08 2.13
N ILE A 139 -18.64 -1.66 2.77
CA ILE A 139 -19.99 -1.76 2.22
C ILE A 139 -20.83 -0.65 2.82
N MET A 140 -21.54 0.11 1.99
CA MET A 140 -22.45 1.17 2.43
C MET A 140 -23.80 1.04 1.75
N PHE A 141 -24.85 1.49 2.41
CA PHE A 141 -26.19 1.63 1.83
C PHE A 141 -27.11 2.46 2.73
N GLY A 142 -28.19 2.98 2.13
CA GLY A 142 -29.29 3.60 2.86
C GLY A 142 -30.30 2.54 3.33
N GLY A 143 -30.44 2.37 4.63
CA GLY A 143 -31.42 1.46 5.25
C GLY A 143 -32.73 2.17 5.61
N ARG A 144 -33.86 1.63 5.17
CA ARG A 144 -35.20 2.09 5.58
C ARG A 144 -35.40 1.84 7.09
N ILE A 145 -36.31 2.61 7.70
CA ILE A 145 -36.77 2.45 9.09
C ILE A 145 -38.31 2.36 9.12
N PRO A 146 -38.89 1.30 8.54
CA PRO A 146 -40.30 1.28 8.21
C PRO A 146 -41.22 1.39 9.42
N ASN A 147 -40.82 0.97 10.62
CA ASN A 147 -41.63 1.14 11.81
C ASN A 147 -41.61 2.55 12.41
N TYR A 148 -40.79 3.47 11.86
CA TYR A 148 -40.66 4.81 12.40
C TYR A 148 -41.98 5.61 12.37
N HIS A 149 -42.84 5.38 11.35
CA HIS A 149 -44.15 6.05 11.29
C HIS A 149 -45.00 5.88 12.60
N LYS A 150 -44.83 4.78 13.32
CA LYS A 150 -45.55 4.51 14.59
C LYS A 150 -45.07 5.40 15.76
N TYR A 151 -43.93 6.02 15.61
CA TYR A 151 -43.24 6.79 16.65
C TYR A 151 -42.96 8.23 16.26
N ALA A 152 -43.22 8.62 15.01
CA ALA A 152 -42.85 9.90 14.46
C ALA A 152 -43.45 11.10 15.20
N ASP A 153 -44.65 10.94 15.79
CA ASP A 153 -45.32 11.98 16.58
C ASP A 153 -44.70 12.18 17.96
N THR A 154 -43.95 11.18 18.47
CA THR A 154 -43.47 11.17 19.85
C THR A 154 -41.95 11.23 19.97
N MET A 155 -41.20 10.93 18.93
CA MET A 155 -39.73 10.94 18.96
C MET A 155 -39.08 11.30 17.61
N ARG A 156 -37.91 11.90 17.69
CA ARG A 156 -37.11 12.23 16.50
C ARG A 156 -36.47 10.99 15.88
N PRO A 157 -36.14 11.00 14.57
CA PRO A 157 -35.54 9.83 13.90
C PRO A 157 -34.28 9.32 14.62
N LYS A 158 -33.42 10.21 15.06
CA LYS A 158 -32.18 9.85 15.78
C LYS A 158 -32.48 9.10 17.08
N GLU A 159 -33.46 9.56 17.87
CA GLU A 159 -33.87 8.90 19.12
C GLU A 159 -34.45 7.52 18.84
N TYR A 160 -35.29 7.39 17.81
CA TYR A 160 -35.83 6.10 17.37
C TYR A 160 -34.70 5.12 17.02
N ILE A 161 -33.75 5.53 16.20
CA ILE A 161 -32.61 4.73 15.79
C ILE A 161 -31.77 4.30 17.01
N ASP A 162 -31.51 5.21 17.95
CA ASP A 162 -30.76 4.89 19.16
C ASP A 162 -31.50 3.86 20.04
N LYS A 163 -32.82 3.91 20.11
CA LYS A 163 -33.65 2.91 20.83
C LYS A 163 -33.64 1.56 20.12
N VAL A 164 -33.65 1.53 18.77
CA VAL A 164 -33.49 0.28 18.02
C VAL A 164 -32.10 -0.32 18.25
N ARG A 165 -31.05 0.47 18.25
CA ARG A 165 -29.66 0.02 18.56
C ARG A 165 -29.56 -0.56 19.99
N LYS A 166 -30.26 0.02 20.96
CA LYS A 166 -30.32 -0.47 22.33
C LYS A 166 -31.29 -1.65 22.53
N ARG A 167 -31.95 -2.10 21.44
CA ARG A 167 -32.99 -3.16 21.47
C ARG A 167 -34.23 -2.83 22.32
N GLU A 168 -34.50 -1.56 22.55
CA GLU A 168 -35.70 -1.07 23.24
C GLU A 168 -36.90 -1.04 22.28
N ILE A 169 -36.65 -0.87 20.99
CA ILE A 169 -37.62 -0.90 19.89
C ILE A 169 -37.17 -1.90 18.85
N TYR A 170 -38.09 -2.65 18.28
CA TYR A 170 -37.83 -3.53 17.16
C TYR A 170 -38.22 -2.85 15.83
N ASP A 171 -37.26 -2.71 14.92
CA ASP A 171 -37.49 -2.35 13.52
C ASP A 171 -37.03 -3.51 12.63
N PRO A 172 -37.91 -4.03 11.73
CA PRO A 172 -37.60 -5.27 10.99
C PRO A 172 -36.39 -5.12 10.02
N VAL A 173 -36.16 -3.92 9.52
CA VAL A 173 -35.05 -3.65 8.58
C VAL A 173 -33.79 -3.26 9.36
N LEU A 174 -33.84 -2.21 10.16
CA LEU A 174 -32.68 -1.71 10.88
C LEU A 174 -32.11 -2.73 11.87
N THR A 175 -32.99 -3.43 12.64
CA THR A 175 -32.52 -4.45 13.58
C THR A 175 -31.79 -5.57 12.87
N PHE A 176 -32.29 -6.01 11.70
CA PHE A 176 -31.64 -7.03 10.89
C PHE A 176 -30.27 -6.55 10.37
N GLN A 177 -30.17 -5.33 9.88
CA GLN A 177 -28.93 -4.76 9.35
C GLN A 177 -27.86 -4.64 10.44
N ILE A 178 -28.23 -4.16 11.63
CA ILE A 178 -27.33 -4.09 12.80
C ILE A 178 -26.88 -5.50 13.24
N SER A 179 -27.76 -6.50 13.17
CA SER A 179 -27.41 -7.88 13.53
C SER A 179 -26.47 -8.58 12.54
N ASN A 180 -26.21 -7.96 11.38
CA ASN A 180 -25.21 -8.37 10.40
C ASN A 180 -23.97 -7.45 10.40
N ASP A 181 -23.63 -6.86 11.54
CA ASP A 181 -22.43 -6.07 11.83
C ASP A 181 -22.37 -4.72 11.09
N PHE A 182 -23.49 -4.23 10.58
CA PHE A 182 -23.56 -2.88 10.02
C PHE A 182 -23.81 -1.85 11.13
N HIS A 183 -23.08 -0.74 11.07
CA HIS A 183 -23.26 0.36 12.00
C HIS A 183 -23.84 1.58 11.33
N VAL A 184 -24.71 2.24 12.08
CA VAL A 184 -25.31 3.50 11.64
C VAL A 184 -24.28 4.61 11.72
N ARG A 185 -23.98 5.23 10.59
CA ARG A 185 -23.09 6.38 10.49
C ARG A 185 -23.83 7.69 10.71
N LYS A 186 -25.02 7.81 10.12
CA LYS A 186 -25.86 9.01 10.24
C LYS A 186 -27.29 8.73 9.82
N VAL A 187 -28.18 9.67 10.16
CA VAL A 187 -29.53 9.75 9.61
C VAL A 187 -29.48 10.51 8.30
N MET A 188 -30.14 9.99 7.28
CA MET A 188 -30.32 10.67 5.99
C MET A 188 -31.75 11.18 5.87
N THR A 189 -31.88 12.36 5.29
CA THR A 189 -33.17 13.00 5.02
C THR A 189 -33.54 12.84 3.55
N ASN A 190 -34.82 12.57 3.30
CA ASN A 190 -35.35 12.47 1.92
C ASN A 190 -34.61 11.46 1.04
N TYR A 191 -34.10 10.38 1.63
CA TYR A 191 -33.34 9.37 0.91
C TYR A 191 -34.21 8.66 -0.14
N LEU A 192 -35.41 8.24 0.25
CA LEU A 192 -36.49 7.74 -0.60
C LEU A 192 -37.69 8.66 -0.42
N PRO A 193 -37.96 9.58 -1.37
CA PRO A 193 -39.02 10.60 -1.21
C PRO A 193 -40.44 10.04 -1.06
N ASN A 194 -40.68 8.81 -1.51
CA ASN A 194 -41.99 8.17 -1.47
C ASN A 194 -42.14 7.18 -0.29
N ASP A 195 -41.14 7.07 0.61
CA ASP A 195 -41.18 6.14 1.73
C ASP A 195 -41.92 6.76 2.97
N GLU A 196 -43.25 6.69 2.94
CA GLU A 196 -44.08 7.17 4.03
C GLU A 196 -43.92 6.39 5.34
N GLU A 197 -43.57 5.09 5.28
CA GLU A 197 -43.35 4.27 6.46
C GLU A 197 -42.12 4.74 7.27
N SER A 198 -41.09 5.15 6.58
CA SER A 198 -39.87 5.72 7.19
C SER A 198 -39.96 7.24 7.35
N LYS A 199 -41.08 7.88 7.00
CA LYS A 199 -41.26 9.34 6.99
C LYS A 199 -40.11 10.04 6.20
N HIS A 200 -39.72 9.46 5.05
CA HIS A 200 -38.65 9.89 4.15
C HIS A 200 -37.24 9.85 4.78
N TYR A 201 -37.08 9.33 6.00
CA TYR A 201 -35.77 9.13 6.64
C TYR A 201 -35.19 7.77 6.32
N ALA A 202 -33.87 7.70 6.30
CA ALA A 202 -33.11 6.47 6.24
C ALA A 202 -31.87 6.53 7.15
N THR A 203 -31.27 5.39 7.36
CA THR A 203 -29.97 5.27 8.03
C THR A 203 -28.88 5.02 7.02
N LEU A 204 -27.81 5.81 6.99
CA LEU A 204 -26.59 5.44 6.30
C LEU A 204 -25.86 4.39 7.13
N LEU A 205 -25.82 3.18 6.62
CA LEU A 205 -25.17 2.03 7.25
C LEU A 205 -23.84 1.74 6.59
N GLN A 206 -22.90 1.27 7.38
CA GLN A 206 -21.56 0.92 6.92
C GLN A 206 -21.06 -0.34 7.63
N TRP A 207 -20.44 -1.22 6.87
CA TRP A 207 -19.57 -2.28 7.35
C TRP A 207 -18.16 -2.03 6.79
N ASP A 208 -17.15 -2.03 7.67
CA ASP A 208 -15.79 -1.72 7.31
C ASP A 208 -15.03 -3.02 6.98
N ASN A 209 -14.36 -3.03 5.82
CA ASN A 209 -13.44 -4.10 5.46
C ASN A 209 -12.13 -3.89 6.23
N ILE A 210 -11.91 -4.69 7.27
CA ILE A 210 -10.69 -4.61 8.08
C ILE A 210 -9.43 -5.05 7.34
N TYR A 211 -9.59 -5.75 6.21
CA TYR A 211 -8.49 -6.19 5.33
C TYR A 211 -8.22 -5.22 4.18
N TYR A 212 -8.98 -4.11 4.11
CA TYR A 212 -8.80 -3.12 3.07
C TYR A 212 -7.38 -2.56 3.08
N GLN A 213 -6.70 -2.74 1.97
CA GLN A 213 -5.43 -2.10 1.69
C GLN A 213 -5.69 -1.02 0.64
N PRO A 214 -5.51 0.28 0.98
CA PRO A 214 -5.62 1.32 -0.04
C PRO A 214 -4.68 0.93 -1.18
N THR A 215 -5.24 0.76 -2.39
CA THR A 215 -4.41 0.63 -3.59
C THR A 215 -3.53 1.86 -3.64
N PRO A 216 -2.20 1.73 -3.73
CA PRO A 216 -1.37 2.90 -3.92
C PRO A 216 -1.83 3.57 -5.21
N GLU A 217 -2.49 4.71 -5.12
CA GLU A 217 -2.48 5.62 -6.24
C GLU A 217 -1.01 5.95 -6.46
N ILE A 218 -0.52 5.79 -7.71
CA ILE A 218 0.85 6.15 -8.13
C ILE A 218 1.11 7.67 -7.96
N VAL A 219 0.17 8.39 -7.42
CA VAL A 219 0.35 9.72 -6.84
C VAL A 219 0.19 9.54 -5.33
N SER A 220 1.29 9.23 -4.68
CA SER A 220 1.33 9.18 -3.22
C SER A 220 0.86 10.51 -2.65
N THR A 221 -0.29 10.50 -1.98
CA THR A 221 -0.66 11.57 -1.05
C THR A 221 -0.01 11.34 0.33
N LYS A 222 0.83 10.31 0.43
CA LYS A 222 1.58 10.02 1.64
C LYS A 222 2.73 11.00 1.74
N THR A 223 2.62 11.94 2.64
CA THR A 223 3.64 12.98 2.87
C THR A 223 4.76 12.50 3.78
N THR A 224 4.46 11.58 4.70
CA THR A 224 5.45 10.99 5.61
C THR A 224 5.85 9.60 5.17
N VAL A 225 7.13 9.41 4.92
CA VAL A 225 7.74 8.13 4.53
C VAL A 225 8.58 7.62 5.69
N ARG A 226 8.36 6.38 6.10
CA ARG A 226 9.13 5.71 7.15
C ARG A 226 10.24 4.87 6.54
N VAL A 227 11.48 5.16 6.92
CA VAL A 227 12.67 4.46 6.44
C VAL A 227 13.30 3.65 7.58
N GLY A 228 13.59 2.39 7.31
CA GLY A 228 14.37 1.52 8.17
C GLY A 228 15.78 1.32 7.61
N LEU A 229 16.79 1.38 8.46
CA LEU A 229 18.20 1.20 8.11
C LEU A 229 18.74 0.03 8.90
N VAL A 230 19.49 -0.84 8.24
CA VAL A 230 20.20 -1.93 8.90
C VAL A 230 21.67 -1.55 9.05
N GLN A 231 22.10 -1.31 10.28
CA GLN A 231 23.53 -1.29 10.60
C GLN A 231 23.96 -2.74 10.78
N TRP A 232 24.41 -3.33 9.67
CA TRP A 232 24.54 -4.76 9.46
C TRP A 232 25.76 -5.32 10.19
N PRO A 233 25.58 -6.35 11.03
CA PRO A 233 26.70 -6.96 11.72
C PRO A 233 27.40 -7.99 10.85
N TYR A 234 28.68 -7.85 10.65
CA TYR A 234 29.50 -8.95 10.15
C TYR A 234 29.78 -9.92 11.29
N LYS A 235 28.96 -10.96 11.36
CA LYS A 235 29.13 -12.11 12.26
C LYS A 235 29.43 -13.32 11.38
N GLY A 236 30.27 -14.22 11.80
CA GLY A 236 30.73 -15.41 11.09
C GLY A 236 29.83 -16.00 9.99
N LEU A 237 29.97 -17.28 9.70
CA LEU A 237 29.25 -17.98 8.61
C LEU A 237 27.79 -18.31 8.91
N ASP A 238 27.21 -17.78 9.98
CA ASP A 238 25.81 -17.99 10.28
C ASP A 238 24.94 -17.50 9.13
N ASP A 239 23.81 -18.14 8.92
CA ASP A 239 22.98 -18.05 7.73
C ASP A 239 22.62 -16.60 7.37
N VAL A 240 23.32 -16.02 6.39
CA VAL A 240 23.09 -14.65 5.89
C VAL A 240 21.64 -14.49 5.40
N PHE A 241 21.03 -15.55 4.88
CA PHE A 241 19.65 -15.53 4.38
C PHE A 241 18.63 -15.40 5.52
N GLU A 242 18.82 -16.14 6.62
CA GLU A 242 17.97 -16.02 7.80
C GLU A 242 18.14 -14.65 8.46
N GLN A 243 19.35 -14.14 8.50
CA GLN A 243 19.64 -12.84 9.04
C GLN A 243 19.00 -11.71 8.24
N VAL A 244 18.98 -11.79 6.91
CA VAL A 244 18.26 -10.86 6.03
C VAL A 244 16.77 -10.85 6.35
N GLU A 245 16.13 -12.02 6.46
CA GLU A 245 14.71 -12.11 6.79
C GLU A 245 14.40 -11.54 8.17
N PHE A 246 15.23 -11.84 9.18
CA PHE A 246 15.10 -11.28 10.53
C PHE A 246 15.04 -9.75 10.52
N PHE A 247 15.95 -9.09 9.78
CA PHE A 247 15.95 -7.63 9.71
C PHE A 247 14.76 -7.08 8.92
N VAL A 248 14.32 -7.75 7.84
CA VAL A 248 13.12 -7.35 7.09
C VAL A 248 11.88 -7.46 7.97
N ASP A 249 11.71 -8.58 8.69
CA ASP A 249 10.62 -8.79 9.63
C ASP A 249 10.59 -7.69 10.69
N ALA A 250 11.71 -7.50 11.40
CA ALA A 250 11.83 -6.51 12.47
C ALA A 250 11.55 -5.06 12.00
N VAL A 251 12.00 -4.66 10.79
CA VAL A 251 11.74 -3.32 10.23
C VAL A 251 10.30 -3.19 9.76
N SER A 252 9.71 -4.25 9.22
CA SER A 252 8.32 -4.26 8.75
C SER A 252 7.32 -4.07 9.89
N ASP A 253 7.61 -4.59 11.09
CA ASP A 253 6.79 -4.41 12.30
C ASP A 253 6.56 -2.93 12.66
N TYR A 254 7.53 -2.06 12.33
CA TYR A 254 7.40 -0.61 12.48
C TYR A 254 6.56 0.04 11.36
N LYS A 255 5.96 -0.74 10.45
CA LYS A 255 5.24 -0.24 9.26
C LYS A 255 6.10 0.66 8.38
N SER A 256 7.36 0.29 8.22
CA SER A 256 8.31 1.02 7.39
C SER A 256 7.98 0.88 5.91
N ASP A 257 8.20 1.95 5.14
CA ASP A 257 7.99 1.96 3.69
C ASP A 257 9.20 1.42 2.94
N PHE A 258 10.39 1.66 3.51
CA PHE A 258 11.66 1.20 2.98
C PHE A 258 12.51 0.54 4.04
N ILE A 259 13.30 -0.43 3.60
CA ILE A 259 14.46 -0.93 4.33
C ILE A 259 15.70 -0.81 3.46
N LEU A 260 16.81 -0.33 4.03
CA LEU A 260 18.11 -0.21 3.38
C LEU A 260 19.11 -1.17 4.01
N PHE A 261 19.67 -2.06 3.19
CA PHE A 261 20.83 -2.89 3.53
C PHE A 261 22.13 -2.21 3.06
N PRO A 262 23.29 -2.49 3.66
CA PRO A 262 24.55 -1.87 3.27
C PRO A 262 25.20 -2.54 2.03
N GLU A 263 26.26 -1.90 1.55
CA GLU A 263 27.13 -2.45 0.49
C GLU A 263 27.78 -3.76 0.96
N TYR A 264 27.82 -4.79 0.08
CA TYR A 264 28.42 -6.12 0.33
C TYR A 264 27.97 -6.77 1.66
N PHE A 265 26.71 -6.61 2.05
CA PHE A 265 26.17 -7.25 3.25
C PHE A 265 26.37 -8.78 3.24
N ASN A 266 26.50 -9.40 2.07
CA ASN A 266 26.70 -10.83 1.86
C ASN A 266 28.18 -11.27 1.94
N ALA A 267 29.12 -10.35 2.23
CA ALA A 267 30.55 -10.63 2.33
C ALA A 267 30.92 -11.75 3.33
N PRO A 268 30.20 -12.02 4.42
CA PRO A 268 30.50 -13.18 5.27
C PRO A 268 30.57 -14.51 4.53
N LEU A 269 29.82 -14.66 3.44
CA LEU A 269 29.86 -15.89 2.59
C LEU A 269 31.24 -16.11 1.94
N MET A 270 32.06 -15.07 1.76
CA MET A 270 33.41 -15.18 1.20
C MET A 270 34.36 -16.00 2.05
N ALA A 271 34.07 -16.15 3.35
CA ALA A 271 34.89 -16.99 4.22
C ALA A 271 34.97 -18.46 3.76
N LYS A 272 34.02 -18.93 2.95
CA LYS A 272 34.04 -20.24 2.30
C LYS A 272 35.14 -20.35 1.24
N PHE A 273 35.61 -19.23 0.72
CA PHE A 273 36.51 -19.12 -0.44
C PHE A 273 37.88 -18.56 -0.10
N ASN A 274 38.25 -18.49 1.18
CA ASN A 274 39.53 -17.95 1.66
C ASN A 274 40.80 -18.66 1.14
N HIS A 275 40.64 -19.84 0.54
CA HIS A 275 41.74 -20.56 -0.11
C HIS A 275 41.99 -20.09 -1.53
N MET A 276 41.14 -19.24 -2.08
CA MET A 276 41.21 -18.66 -3.42
C MET A 276 41.88 -17.27 -3.36
N SER A 277 42.29 -16.74 -4.53
CA SER A 277 42.64 -15.33 -4.64
C SER A 277 41.41 -14.44 -4.43
N GLU A 278 41.64 -13.19 -4.04
CA GLU A 278 40.57 -12.21 -3.80
C GLU A 278 39.67 -12.04 -5.06
N SER A 279 40.28 -12.00 -6.24
CA SER A 279 39.57 -11.91 -7.52
C SER A 279 38.75 -13.16 -7.88
N GLU A 280 39.15 -14.33 -7.44
CA GLU A 280 38.36 -15.56 -7.59
C GLU A 280 37.24 -15.64 -6.54
N ALA A 281 37.57 -15.33 -5.29
CA ALA A 281 36.61 -15.38 -4.17
C ALA A 281 35.39 -14.46 -4.40
N ILE A 282 35.59 -13.25 -4.90
CA ILE A 282 34.50 -12.32 -5.19
C ILE A 282 33.58 -12.82 -6.33
N ARG A 283 34.15 -13.58 -7.29
CA ARG A 283 33.38 -14.21 -8.36
C ARG A 283 32.56 -15.41 -7.88
N GLU A 284 33.07 -16.15 -6.89
CA GLU A 284 32.28 -17.18 -6.21
C GLU A 284 31.14 -16.55 -5.40
N LEU A 285 31.37 -15.42 -4.73
CA LEU A 285 30.32 -14.68 -4.04
C LEU A 285 29.22 -14.21 -5.02
N ALA A 286 29.59 -13.80 -6.23
CA ALA A 286 28.64 -13.35 -7.25
C ALA A 286 27.61 -14.44 -7.64
N LYS A 287 27.90 -15.71 -7.46
CA LYS A 287 26.97 -16.82 -7.75
C LYS A 287 25.75 -16.85 -6.83
N TYR A 288 25.84 -16.22 -5.68
CA TYR A 288 24.72 -16.12 -4.73
C TYR A 288 23.75 -14.97 -5.05
N THR A 289 24.12 -14.06 -5.97
CA THR A 289 23.37 -12.81 -6.18
C THR A 289 21.97 -13.04 -6.72
N ASP A 290 21.78 -13.96 -7.66
CA ASP A 290 20.44 -14.29 -8.21
C ASP A 290 19.53 -14.95 -7.16
N GLU A 291 20.08 -15.82 -6.31
CA GLU A 291 19.34 -16.45 -5.22
C GLU A 291 18.91 -15.39 -4.19
N MET A 292 19.82 -14.48 -3.81
CA MET A 292 19.55 -13.35 -2.93
C MET A 292 18.47 -12.42 -3.49
N LEU A 293 18.56 -12.07 -4.78
CA LEU A 293 17.54 -11.24 -5.44
C LEU A 293 16.15 -11.88 -5.33
N ASN A 294 16.02 -13.16 -5.67
CA ASN A 294 14.76 -13.87 -5.57
C ASN A 294 14.23 -13.90 -4.13
N ARG A 295 15.11 -14.03 -3.15
CA ARG A 295 14.74 -13.96 -1.73
C ARG A 295 14.21 -12.57 -1.37
N PHE A 296 14.91 -11.49 -1.75
CA PHE A 296 14.48 -10.13 -1.48
C PHE A 296 13.14 -9.79 -2.14
N ILE A 297 12.88 -10.23 -3.38
CA ILE A 297 11.58 -10.05 -4.04
C ILE A 297 10.47 -10.69 -3.21
N ASN A 298 10.67 -11.95 -2.77
CA ASN A 298 9.68 -12.65 -1.94
C ASN A 298 9.47 -11.98 -0.59
N LEU A 299 10.53 -11.49 0.06
CA LEU A 299 10.43 -10.76 1.32
C LEU A 299 9.73 -9.40 1.14
N ALA A 300 9.99 -8.66 0.05
CA ALA A 300 9.32 -7.40 -0.23
C ALA A 300 7.80 -7.57 -0.35
N ILE A 301 7.36 -8.64 -1.01
CA ILE A 301 5.93 -9.00 -1.13
C ILE A 301 5.38 -9.43 0.23
N SER A 302 6.04 -10.39 0.90
CA SER A 302 5.52 -11.03 2.11
C SER A 302 5.40 -10.06 3.29
N TYR A 303 6.36 -9.14 3.42
CA TYR A 303 6.42 -8.16 4.49
C TYR A 303 5.89 -6.78 4.10
N ASN A 304 5.37 -6.63 2.86
CA ASN A 304 4.79 -5.40 2.33
C ASN A 304 5.69 -4.16 2.49
N ILE A 305 6.96 -4.29 2.11
CA ILE A 305 7.99 -3.26 2.27
C ILE A 305 8.84 -3.12 1.00
N ASN A 306 9.23 -1.91 0.62
CA ASN A 306 10.21 -1.71 -0.45
C ASN A 306 11.63 -1.96 0.10
N ILE A 307 12.40 -2.81 -0.56
CA ILE A 307 13.74 -3.21 -0.12
C ILE A 307 14.80 -2.63 -1.04
N ILE A 308 15.70 -1.81 -0.51
CA ILE A 308 16.97 -1.44 -1.16
C ILE A 308 18.01 -2.44 -0.64
N THR A 309 18.41 -3.37 -1.50
CA THR A 309 19.19 -4.56 -1.10
C THR A 309 20.63 -4.27 -0.70
N GLY A 310 21.01 -3.00 -0.61
CA GLY A 310 22.43 -2.68 -0.52
C GLY A 310 23.15 -2.95 -1.83
N SER A 311 24.24 -3.71 -1.79
CA SER A 311 24.84 -4.17 -3.05
C SER A 311 25.56 -5.50 -2.91
N MET A 312 25.78 -6.14 -4.06
CA MET A 312 26.39 -7.47 -4.21
C MET A 312 27.21 -7.52 -5.52
N PRO A 313 28.20 -8.40 -5.62
CA PRO A 313 28.89 -8.59 -6.89
C PRO A 313 27.99 -9.35 -7.88
N LEU A 314 28.00 -8.93 -9.14
CA LEU A 314 27.29 -9.60 -10.24
C LEU A 314 28.18 -9.73 -11.46
N ILE A 315 28.28 -10.95 -12.00
CA ILE A 315 28.96 -11.21 -13.27
C ILE A 315 27.97 -10.94 -14.41
N LYS A 316 28.38 -10.08 -15.34
CA LYS A 316 27.71 -9.83 -16.62
C LYS A 316 28.67 -10.22 -17.77
N ASP A 317 28.14 -10.28 -18.99
CA ASP A 317 28.93 -10.71 -20.15
C ASP A 317 30.25 -9.95 -20.35
N ASP A 318 30.30 -8.68 -19.97
CA ASP A 318 31.43 -7.77 -20.16
C ASP A 318 32.24 -7.51 -18.85
N GLY A 319 31.94 -8.17 -17.74
CA GLY A 319 32.72 -7.99 -16.51
C GLY A 319 32.04 -8.32 -15.21
N LEU A 320 32.71 -7.98 -14.10
CA LEU A 320 32.22 -8.06 -12.75
C LEU A 320 31.81 -6.67 -12.27
N TYR A 321 30.61 -6.54 -11.72
CA TYR A 321 30.03 -5.27 -11.28
C TYR A 321 29.58 -5.35 -9.82
N ASN A 322 29.58 -4.20 -9.15
CA ASN A 322 28.92 -4.03 -7.86
C ASN A 322 27.49 -3.50 -8.10
N VAL A 323 26.49 -4.33 -7.82
CA VAL A 323 25.08 -4.03 -8.14
C VAL A 323 24.19 -4.16 -6.93
N GLY A 324 23.11 -3.42 -6.94
CA GLY A 324 22.01 -3.60 -5.98
C GLY A 324 20.67 -3.55 -6.69
N PHE A 325 19.64 -3.88 -5.95
CA PHE A 325 18.29 -3.98 -6.46
C PHE A 325 17.32 -3.19 -5.57
N LEU A 326 16.41 -2.47 -6.19
CA LEU A 326 15.19 -1.99 -5.56
C LEU A 326 14.12 -3.04 -5.79
N CYS A 327 13.77 -3.81 -4.75
CA CYS A 327 12.65 -4.76 -4.79
C CYS A 327 11.43 -4.08 -4.19
N ARG A 328 10.38 -3.85 -4.99
CA ARG A 328 9.15 -3.21 -4.54
C ARG A 328 8.19 -4.22 -3.92
N ARG A 329 7.31 -3.73 -3.08
CA ARG A 329 6.29 -4.54 -2.40
C ARG A 329 5.26 -5.19 -3.34
N ASP A 330 5.19 -4.77 -4.60
CA ASP A 330 4.38 -5.41 -5.65
C ASP A 330 5.10 -6.55 -6.40
N GLY A 331 6.36 -6.83 -6.02
CA GLY A 331 7.21 -7.86 -6.64
C GLY A 331 8.00 -7.38 -7.85
N SER A 332 7.80 -6.16 -8.31
CA SER A 332 8.64 -5.57 -9.35
C SER A 332 10.01 -5.20 -8.78
N TYR A 333 11.05 -5.23 -9.62
CA TYR A 333 12.37 -4.80 -9.21
C TYR A 333 13.10 -4.03 -10.32
N GLU A 334 14.05 -3.21 -9.90
CA GLU A 334 15.00 -2.52 -10.79
C GLU A 334 16.42 -2.60 -10.24
N THR A 335 17.39 -2.52 -11.13
CA THR A 335 18.81 -2.65 -10.80
C THR A 335 19.50 -1.28 -10.79
N TYR A 336 20.38 -1.06 -9.84
CA TYR A 336 21.32 0.06 -9.81
C TYR A 336 22.75 -0.45 -9.68
N GLU A 337 23.72 0.32 -10.18
CA GLU A 337 25.13 -0.10 -10.28
C GLU A 337 26.04 0.98 -9.67
N LYS A 338 27.12 0.53 -9.01
CA LYS A 338 28.20 1.43 -8.60
C LYS A 338 28.93 1.97 -9.83
N VAL A 339 28.92 3.28 -10.00
CA VAL A 339 29.54 3.95 -11.16
C VAL A 339 31.04 4.14 -10.94
N HIS A 340 31.44 4.62 -9.78
CA HIS A 340 32.82 4.87 -9.43
C HIS A 340 33.37 3.73 -8.58
N ILE A 341 34.27 2.96 -9.18
CA ILE A 341 34.95 1.86 -8.50
C ILE A 341 36.18 2.41 -7.78
N THR A 342 36.35 2.04 -6.51
CA THR A 342 37.55 2.45 -5.75
C THR A 342 38.80 1.80 -6.33
N PRO A 343 39.99 2.41 -6.13
CA PRO A 343 41.25 1.81 -6.61
C PRO A 343 41.50 0.40 -6.09
N ASP A 344 41.06 0.12 -4.85
CA ASP A 344 41.20 -1.19 -4.22
C ASP A 344 40.27 -2.24 -4.85
N GLU A 345 39.00 -1.92 -5.07
CA GLU A 345 38.05 -2.78 -5.77
C GLU A 345 38.52 -3.11 -7.20
N ALA A 346 39.06 -2.11 -7.91
CA ALA A 346 39.61 -2.31 -9.25
C ALA A 346 40.83 -3.25 -9.26
N LYS A 347 41.74 -3.06 -8.30
CA LYS A 347 42.98 -3.80 -8.20
C LYS A 347 42.79 -5.22 -7.69
N SER A 348 42.07 -5.37 -6.57
CA SER A 348 41.96 -6.65 -5.85
C SER A 348 40.87 -7.56 -6.46
N TRP A 349 39.78 -6.99 -6.92
CA TRP A 349 38.62 -7.76 -7.41
C TRP A 349 38.42 -7.68 -8.93
N GLY A 350 38.96 -6.65 -9.59
CA GLY A 350 38.78 -6.44 -11.01
C GLY A 350 37.37 -6.02 -11.39
N LEU A 351 36.75 -5.17 -10.53
CA LEU A 351 35.42 -4.62 -10.78
C LEU A 351 35.42 -3.60 -11.91
N SER A 352 34.32 -3.58 -12.65
CA SER A 352 34.02 -2.58 -13.69
C SER A 352 32.97 -1.58 -13.16
N GLY A 353 33.09 -0.30 -13.55
CA GLY A 353 32.13 0.74 -13.21
C GLY A 353 30.83 0.63 -13.98
N GLY A 354 29.72 0.91 -13.31
CA GLY A 354 28.40 1.04 -13.92
C GLY A 354 28.33 2.16 -14.96
N LYS A 355 27.27 2.15 -15.76
CA LYS A 355 27.16 3.03 -16.94
C LYS A 355 26.13 4.14 -16.78
N MET A 356 25.28 4.09 -15.72
CA MET A 356 24.16 5.01 -15.60
C MET A 356 23.77 5.23 -14.13
N VAL A 357 23.27 6.44 -13.84
CA VAL A 357 22.49 6.74 -12.64
C VAL A 357 21.10 7.21 -13.07
N GLN A 358 20.09 6.82 -12.29
CA GLN A 358 18.70 7.17 -12.55
C GLN A 358 17.93 7.25 -11.24
N THR A 359 16.77 7.88 -11.28
CA THR A 359 15.78 7.83 -10.22
C THR A 359 14.81 6.68 -10.43
N PHE A 360 14.19 6.24 -9.34
CA PHE A 360 13.21 5.16 -9.32
C PHE A 360 11.90 5.69 -8.73
N GLU A 361 10.80 5.40 -9.41
CA GLU A 361 9.47 5.65 -8.87
C GLU A 361 9.07 4.52 -7.93
N THR A 362 8.49 4.88 -6.79
CA THR A 362 7.89 3.93 -5.86
C THR A 362 6.50 4.40 -5.46
N ASP A 363 5.77 3.59 -4.74
CA ASP A 363 4.43 3.90 -4.24
C ASP A 363 4.39 5.00 -3.17
N CYS A 364 5.54 5.44 -2.65
CA CYS A 364 5.60 6.42 -1.56
C CYS A 364 6.60 7.57 -1.78
N ALA A 365 7.57 7.45 -2.68
CA ALA A 365 8.54 8.50 -2.99
C ALA A 365 9.27 8.25 -4.29
N LYS A 366 9.82 9.29 -4.89
CA LYS A 366 10.82 9.19 -5.95
C LYS A 366 12.21 9.15 -5.32
N ILE A 367 12.92 8.06 -5.55
CA ILE A 367 14.18 7.78 -4.88
C ILE A 367 15.37 7.73 -5.83
N GLY A 368 16.56 7.94 -5.29
CA GLY A 368 17.85 7.63 -5.92
C GLY A 368 18.66 6.66 -5.07
N VAL A 369 19.60 5.96 -5.68
CA VAL A 369 20.56 5.11 -4.97
C VAL A 369 21.96 5.38 -5.49
N LEU A 370 22.91 5.65 -4.59
CA LEU A 370 24.36 5.78 -4.87
C LEU A 370 25.12 4.85 -3.93
N ILE A 371 25.98 4.02 -4.48
CA ILE A 371 26.71 3.04 -3.68
C ILE A 371 28.04 3.66 -3.19
N CYS A 372 28.13 3.83 -1.88
CA CYS A 372 29.35 4.16 -1.14
C CYS A 372 30.13 5.33 -1.77
N TYR A 373 31.25 5.05 -2.46
CA TYR A 373 32.13 6.03 -3.09
C TYR A 373 31.41 6.96 -4.08
N ASP A 374 30.33 6.51 -4.71
CA ASP A 374 29.52 7.33 -5.63
C ASP A 374 28.97 8.61 -4.95
N VAL A 375 28.69 8.59 -3.65
CA VAL A 375 28.17 9.76 -2.94
C VAL A 375 29.19 10.88 -2.83
N GLU A 376 30.49 10.58 -2.98
CA GLU A 376 31.55 11.58 -2.96
C GLU A 376 31.57 12.45 -4.25
N PHE A 377 30.86 12.03 -5.31
CA PHE A 377 30.75 12.75 -6.60
C PHE A 377 29.43 13.54 -6.66
N PRO A 378 29.45 14.88 -6.48
CA PRO A 378 28.24 15.69 -6.39
C PRO A 378 27.40 15.67 -7.67
N GLU A 379 28.03 15.44 -8.82
CA GLU A 379 27.37 15.43 -10.13
C GLU A 379 26.25 14.37 -10.19
N LEU A 380 26.49 13.17 -9.63
CA LEU A 380 25.55 12.06 -9.70
C LEU A 380 24.25 12.37 -8.95
N SER A 381 24.36 12.84 -7.72
CA SER A 381 23.19 13.22 -6.92
C SER A 381 22.46 14.42 -7.51
N ARG A 382 23.19 15.36 -8.13
CA ARG A 382 22.61 16.52 -8.82
C ARG A 382 21.77 16.11 -10.03
N ILE A 383 22.25 15.17 -10.83
CA ILE A 383 21.51 14.62 -11.97
C ILE A 383 20.20 13.96 -11.51
N MET A 384 20.22 13.22 -10.41
CA MET A 384 19.00 12.63 -9.85
C MET A 384 18.07 13.66 -9.20
N ALA A 385 18.61 14.70 -8.55
CA ALA A 385 17.81 15.80 -8.03
C ALA A 385 17.06 16.54 -9.15
N ASP A 386 17.71 16.76 -10.30
CA ASP A 386 17.09 17.35 -11.48
C ASP A 386 15.98 16.47 -12.09
N GLN A 387 15.97 15.18 -11.77
CA GLN A 387 14.90 14.24 -12.12
C GLN A 387 13.79 14.19 -11.06
N GLY A 388 13.87 14.98 -10.01
CA GLY A 388 12.86 15.07 -8.94
C GLY A 388 13.05 14.08 -7.78
N MET A 389 14.27 13.62 -7.53
CA MET A 389 14.59 12.76 -6.39
C MET A 389 14.24 13.43 -5.06
N GLN A 390 13.53 12.72 -4.20
CA GLN A 390 13.13 13.18 -2.86
C GLN A 390 13.99 12.53 -1.75
N ILE A 391 14.37 11.27 -1.93
CA ILE A 391 15.18 10.51 -0.97
C ILE A 391 16.35 9.85 -1.73
N LEU A 392 17.56 10.07 -1.24
CA LEU A 392 18.77 9.40 -1.72
C LEU A 392 19.17 8.31 -0.70
N PHE A 393 19.25 7.08 -1.13
CA PHE A 393 19.76 5.96 -0.35
C PHE A 393 21.22 5.69 -0.69
N VAL A 394 22.04 5.49 0.34
CA VAL A 394 23.49 5.26 0.20
C VAL A 394 23.91 4.04 1.02
N PRO A 395 23.85 2.85 0.45
CA PRO A 395 24.51 1.69 1.03
C PRO A 395 26.02 1.88 0.96
N PHE A 396 26.74 1.61 2.06
CA PHE A 396 28.18 1.77 2.08
C PHE A 396 28.91 0.67 2.88
N LEU A 397 30.17 0.50 2.56
CA LEU A 397 31.14 -0.33 3.26
C LEU A 397 32.42 0.46 3.45
N THR A 398 32.86 0.66 4.70
CA THR A 398 34.10 1.39 5.02
C THR A 398 34.86 0.66 6.11
N ASP A 399 36.17 0.61 5.94
CA ASP A 399 37.12 -0.07 6.82
C ASP A 399 37.65 0.83 7.96
N THR A 400 37.67 2.12 7.73
CA THR A 400 38.25 3.10 8.64
C THR A 400 37.30 4.25 8.95
N GLN A 401 37.51 4.90 10.09
CA GLN A 401 36.79 6.11 10.43
C GLN A 401 36.97 7.23 9.39
N ASN A 402 38.16 7.31 8.77
CA ASN A 402 38.41 8.29 7.71
C ASN A 402 37.56 8.04 6.46
N ALA A 403 37.45 6.79 6.02
CA ALA A 403 36.62 6.40 4.89
C ALA A 403 35.14 6.69 5.21
N TYR A 404 34.67 6.28 6.38
CA TYR A 404 33.33 6.60 6.86
C TYR A 404 33.06 8.11 6.88
N SER A 405 34.02 8.92 7.38
CA SER A 405 33.85 10.37 7.49
C SER A 405 33.65 11.01 6.10
N ARG A 406 34.34 10.54 5.06
CA ARG A 406 34.11 11.03 3.68
C ARG A 406 32.68 10.73 3.22
N VAL A 407 32.25 9.48 3.32
CA VAL A 407 30.88 9.07 2.95
C VAL A 407 29.83 9.90 3.70
N ARG A 408 29.97 10.00 5.05
CA ARG A 408 29.02 10.72 5.88
C ARG A 408 28.93 12.20 5.56
N VAL A 409 30.07 12.88 5.47
CA VAL A 409 30.07 14.34 5.20
C VAL A 409 29.56 14.64 3.82
N CYS A 410 29.95 13.84 2.81
CA CYS A 410 29.41 13.98 1.48
C CYS A 410 27.90 13.69 1.43
N ALA A 411 27.41 12.65 2.08
CA ALA A 411 25.98 12.36 2.18
C ALA A 411 25.18 13.53 2.78
N GLN A 412 25.69 14.12 3.87
CA GLN A 412 25.08 15.30 4.47
C GLN A 412 25.11 16.52 3.54
N ALA A 413 26.21 16.73 2.80
CA ALA A 413 26.29 17.78 1.78
C ALA A 413 25.26 17.57 0.66
N ARG A 414 25.05 16.32 0.22
CA ARG A 414 24.02 15.97 -0.81
C ARG A 414 22.61 16.33 -0.33
N ALA A 415 22.30 16.12 0.96
CA ALA A 415 21.01 16.50 1.52
C ALA A 415 20.77 18.02 1.44
N ILE A 416 21.78 18.81 1.76
CA ILE A 416 21.70 20.28 1.78
C ILE A 416 21.62 20.83 0.36
N GLU A 417 22.57 20.49 -0.49
CA GLU A 417 22.71 21.10 -1.83
C GLU A 417 21.65 20.64 -2.82
N ASN A 418 21.04 19.45 -2.60
CA ASN A 418 19.99 18.91 -3.47
C ASN A 418 18.59 18.97 -2.84
N GLU A 419 18.48 19.57 -1.67
CA GLU A 419 17.18 19.75 -0.96
C GLU A 419 16.38 18.44 -0.91
N CYS A 420 17.02 17.35 -0.45
CA CYS A 420 16.44 16.02 -0.35
C CYS A 420 16.81 15.37 0.98
N PHE A 421 16.14 14.28 1.34
CA PHE A 421 16.59 13.42 2.43
C PHE A 421 17.69 12.48 1.94
N VAL A 422 18.67 12.19 2.78
CA VAL A 422 19.73 11.22 2.49
C VAL A 422 19.81 10.19 3.59
N VAL A 423 19.76 8.93 3.23
CA VAL A 423 19.69 7.77 4.12
C VAL A 423 20.91 6.90 3.88
N ILE A 424 21.76 6.73 4.87
CA ILE A 424 22.99 5.93 4.75
C ILE A 424 22.96 4.71 5.66
N ALA A 425 23.36 3.53 5.17
CA ALA A 425 23.50 2.32 5.96
C ALA A 425 24.82 1.61 5.68
N GLY A 426 25.52 1.22 6.75
CA GLY A 426 26.81 0.59 6.68
C GLY A 426 26.93 -0.67 7.52
N SER A 427 27.95 -1.47 7.23
CA SER A 427 28.30 -2.68 7.97
C SER A 427 29.24 -2.41 9.13
N VAL A 428 29.10 -3.18 10.20
CA VAL A 428 29.92 -3.13 11.41
C VAL A 428 30.46 -4.52 11.77
N GLY A 429 31.47 -4.56 12.62
CA GLY A 429 32.09 -5.80 13.06
C GLY A 429 33.33 -6.18 12.24
N ASN A 430 33.78 -7.39 12.39
CA ASN A 430 35.01 -7.88 11.76
C ASN A 430 34.81 -9.26 11.13
N LEU A 431 35.44 -9.45 9.96
CA LEU A 431 35.52 -10.74 9.26
C LEU A 431 36.98 -11.20 9.16
N PRO A 432 37.60 -11.69 10.25
CA PRO A 432 39.03 -11.97 10.30
C PRO A 432 39.52 -13.08 9.35
N ARG A 433 38.58 -13.72 8.64
CA ARG A 433 38.85 -14.78 7.67
C ARG A 433 38.47 -14.38 6.24
N VAL A 434 38.20 -13.11 5.97
CA VAL A 434 37.87 -12.59 4.65
C VAL A 434 38.89 -11.52 4.31
N HIS A 435 39.76 -11.84 3.34
CA HIS A 435 40.77 -10.88 2.88
C HIS A 435 40.09 -9.64 2.28
N ASN A 436 40.59 -8.45 2.57
CA ASN A 436 40.10 -7.12 2.15
C ASN A 436 38.73 -6.71 2.73
N MET A 437 38.16 -7.47 3.69
CA MET A 437 36.91 -7.13 4.36
C MET A 437 36.96 -7.44 5.85
N ASP A 438 38.15 -7.43 6.45
CA ASP A 438 38.40 -7.91 7.81
C ASP A 438 37.93 -6.93 8.89
N ILE A 439 37.93 -5.63 8.63
CA ILE A 439 37.54 -4.58 9.60
C ILE A 439 36.49 -3.67 8.96
N GLN A 440 35.45 -3.33 9.75
CA GLN A 440 34.41 -2.43 9.33
C GLN A 440 34.17 -1.33 10.35
N TYR A 441 33.92 -0.12 9.86
CA TYR A 441 33.47 1.02 10.67
C TYR A 441 32.27 1.69 10.04
N ALA A 442 31.15 1.78 10.77
CA ALA A 442 29.96 2.48 10.30
C ALA A 442 29.20 3.17 11.43
N GLN A 443 28.50 4.22 11.03
CA GLN A 443 27.41 4.85 11.77
C GLN A 443 26.34 5.22 10.76
N SER A 444 25.29 4.43 10.70
CA SER A 444 24.14 4.66 9.79
C SER A 444 23.33 5.88 10.22
N GLY A 445 22.66 6.55 9.29
CA GLY A 445 21.93 7.75 9.65
C GLY A 445 20.99 8.27 8.57
N VAL A 446 20.18 9.25 8.95
CA VAL A 446 19.26 10.00 8.10
C VAL A 446 19.59 11.49 8.18
N PHE A 447 19.89 12.09 7.04
CA PHE A 447 20.25 13.50 6.91
C PHE A 447 19.15 14.27 6.17
N THR A 448 19.07 15.57 6.49
CA THR A 448 18.05 16.49 5.97
C THR A 448 18.72 17.73 5.39
N PRO A 449 18.01 18.53 4.60
CA PRO A 449 18.38 19.92 4.37
C PRO A 449 18.56 20.67 5.69
N CYS A 450 19.18 21.86 5.62
CA CYS A 450 19.33 22.77 6.75
C CYS A 450 18.52 24.05 6.46
N ASP A 451 17.30 24.12 6.98
CA ASP A 451 16.44 25.32 6.95
C ASP A 451 15.48 25.25 8.16
N PHE A 452 14.62 26.27 8.34
CA PHE A 452 13.77 26.43 9.53
C PHE A 452 12.91 25.19 9.89
N ALA A 453 12.43 24.46 8.89
CA ALA A 453 11.60 23.26 9.10
C ALA A 453 12.41 22.00 9.46
N PHE A 454 13.75 22.05 9.36
CA PHE A 454 14.64 20.92 9.54
C PHE A 454 15.54 21.08 10.77
N PRO A 455 16.13 19.99 11.28
CA PRO A 455 17.16 20.09 12.33
C PRO A 455 18.32 20.99 11.91
N THR A 456 18.78 21.84 12.83
CA THR A 456 19.81 22.87 12.56
C THR A 456 21.15 22.30 12.11
N ASP A 457 21.44 21.05 12.49
CA ASP A 457 22.68 20.34 12.11
C ASP A 457 22.48 19.39 10.93
N GLY A 458 21.29 19.39 10.29
CA GLY A 458 20.95 18.53 9.15
C GLY A 458 20.90 17.05 9.48
N LYS A 459 20.71 16.68 10.77
CA LYS A 459 20.62 15.28 11.21
C LYS A 459 19.22 14.97 11.74
N ARG A 460 18.55 14.04 11.10
CA ARG A 460 17.26 13.54 11.59
C ARG A 460 17.43 12.42 12.62
N ALA A 461 18.34 11.48 12.33
CA ALA A 461 18.65 10.35 13.19
C ALA A 461 20.04 9.80 12.85
N GLU A 462 20.76 9.30 13.84
CA GLU A 462 22.03 8.58 13.68
C GLU A 462 22.05 7.35 14.60
N ALA A 463 22.61 6.25 14.11
CA ALA A 463 22.82 5.03 14.86
C ALA A 463 23.98 5.21 15.86
N THR A 464 24.09 4.31 16.82
CA THR A 464 25.29 4.21 17.66
C THR A 464 26.47 3.70 16.80
N PRO A 465 27.66 4.36 16.83
CA PRO A 465 28.79 3.90 16.04
C PRO A 465 29.16 2.45 16.35
N ASN A 466 29.48 1.69 15.31
CA ASN A 466 29.97 0.30 15.41
C ASN A 466 29.11 -0.66 16.22
N THR A 467 27.81 -0.39 16.34
CA THR A 467 26.87 -1.24 17.08
C THR A 467 25.84 -1.81 16.11
N GLU A 468 25.65 -3.13 16.13
CA GLU A 468 24.52 -3.75 15.40
C GLU A 468 23.20 -3.13 15.86
N MET A 469 22.42 -2.59 14.93
CA MET A 469 21.09 -2.09 15.24
C MET A 469 20.23 -1.83 14.00
N ILE A 470 18.95 -1.72 14.24
CA ILE A 470 17.99 -1.15 13.31
C ILE A 470 17.74 0.30 13.72
N LEU A 471 17.77 1.22 12.77
CA LEU A 471 17.36 2.60 12.96
C LEU A 471 16.10 2.86 12.11
N VAL A 472 15.00 3.29 12.73
CA VAL A 472 13.78 3.67 12.03
C VAL A 472 13.55 5.17 12.19
N SER A 473 13.23 5.85 11.11
CA SER A 473 12.99 7.29 11.10
C SER A 473 11.89 7.67 10.11
N ASP A 474 11.11 8.67 10.48
CA ASP A 474 10.12 9.27 9.59
C ASP A 474 10.72 10.50 8.89
N VAL A 475 10.51 10.60 7.57
CA VAL A 475 10.84 11.78 6.75
C VAL A 475 9.57 12.33 6.14
N ASP A 476 9.37 13.64 6.25
CA ASP A 476 8.18 14.32 5.76
C ASP A 476 8.49 15.02 4.43
N LEU A 477 7.93 14.51 3.35
CA LEU A 477 8.16 15.02 2.00
C LEU A 477 7.52 16.38 1.74
N ASP A 478 6.49 16.76 2.52
CA ASP A 478 5.88 18.09 2.41
C ASP A 478 6.85 19.19 2.86
N LEU A 479 7.73 18.89 3.82
CA LEU A 479 8.78 19.83 4.21
C LEU A 479 9.76 20.15 3.06
N LEU A 480 9.99 19.20 2.15
CA LEU A 480 10.77 19.49 0.92
C LEU A 480 10.01 20.43 -0.01
N ASN A 481 8.70 20.21 -0.18
CA ASN A 481 7.85 21.09 -1.01
C ASN A 481 7.79 22.52 -0.44
N GLU A 482 7.72 22.64 0.88
CA GLU A 482 7.78 23.92 1.57
C GLU A 482 9.15 24.60 1.38
N LEU A 483 10.26 23.85 1.53
CA LEU A 483 11.61 24.35 1.29
C LEU A 483 11.79 24.85 -0.15
N HIS A 484 11.39 24.07 -1.14
CA HIS A 484 11.48 24.43 -2.56
C HIS A 484 10.68 25.69 -2.89
N THR A 485 9.63 26.00 -2.12
CA THR A 485 8.74 27.12 -2.36
C THR A 485 9.12 28.34 -1.54
N TYR A 486 9.36 28.17 -0.25
CA TYR A 486 9.47 29.22 0.75
C TYR A 486 10.79 29.23 1.54
N GLY A 487 11.72 28.32 1.26
CA GLY A 487 13.00 28.22 1.97
C GLY A 487 13.79 29.52 1.98
N SER A 488 14.57 29.70 3.02
CA SER A 488 15.45 30.88 3.19
C SER A 488 16.52 30.95 2.07
N VAL A 489 16.95 29.80 1.59
CA VAL A 489 17.73 29.59 0.36
C VAL A 489 17.13 28.40 -0.40
N ARG A 490 17.25 28.41 -1.73
CA ARG A 490 16.63 27.38 -2.58
C ARG A 490 17.68 26.86 -3.55
N ASN A 491 18.53 26.01 -3.05
CA ASN A 491 19.73 25.53 -3.75
C ASN A 491 19.45 24.86 -5.09
N LEU A 492 18.30 24.19 -5.26
CA LEU A 492 17.88 23.65 -6.54
C LEU A 492 17.37 24.71 -7.50
N LYS A 493 16.49 25.59 -7.03
CA LYS A 493 15.78 26.57 -7.85
C LYS A 493 16.65 27.74 -8.27
N ASP A 494 17.53 28.21 -7.38
CA ASP A 494 18.30 29.45 -7.57
C ASP A 494 19.61 29.20 -8.35
N ARG A 495 19.80 28.01 -8.92
CA ARG A 495 20.95 27.71 -9.79
C ARG A 495 20.94 28.55 -11.05
N ARG A 496 22.15 28.94 -11.47
CA ARG A 496 22.37 29.76 -12.67
C ARG A 496 22.47 28.86 -13.92
N HIS A 497 21.32 28.28 -14.32
CA HIS A 497 21.21 27.43 -15.52
C HIS A 497 21.61 28.15 -16.82
N ASP A 498 21.69 29.48 -16.78
CA ASP A 498 22.22 30.31 -17.84
C ASP A 498 23.75 30.26 -17.95
N LEU A 499 24.46 29.84 -16.89
CA LEU A 499 25.91 29.78 -16.82
C LEU A 499 26.49 28.36 -16.82
N TYR A 500 25.80 27.41 -16.23
CA TYR A 500 26.31 26.04 -16.11
C TYR A 500 25.18 25.01 -16.05
N GLU A 501 25.53 23.78 -16.45
CA GLU A 501 24.62 22.64 -16.47
C GLU A 501 25.38 21.34 -16.16
N VAL A 502 24.74 20.41 -15.44
CA VAL A 502 25.25 19.05 -15.18
C VAL A 502 24.33 18.05 -15.89
N LYS A 503 24.90 17.25 -16.78
CA LYS A 503 24.15 16.26 -17.57
C LYS A 503 24.92 14.97 -17.76
N MET A 504 24.18 13.85 -17.80
CA MET A 504 24.74 12.59 -18.34
C MET A 504 25.06 12.76 -19.82
N LYS A 505 26.24 12.30 -20.22
CA LYS A 505 26.56 12.21 -21.65
C LYS A 505 25.67 11.14 -22.30
N ARG A 506 24.86 11.52 -23.26
CA ARG A 506 24.16 10.53 -24.11
C ARG A 506 25.21 9.78 -24.92
N LYS A 507 25.21 8.44 -24.84
CA LYS A 507 26.00 7.60 -25.74
C LYS A 507 25.33 7.48 -27.09
#